data_3f2386eecd9117f311263f797948b007
#
_entry.id   3f2386eecd9117f311263f797948b007
#
_cell.length_a   1.000
_cell.length_b   1.000
_cell.length_c   1.000
_cell.angle_alpha   90.00
_cell.angle_beta   90.00
_cell.angle_gamma   90.00
#
_symmetry.space_group_name_H-M   'P 1'
#
loop_
_entity.id
_entity.type
_entity.pdbx_description
1 polymer ?
#
loop_
_entity_poly.entity_id
_entity_poly.type
_entity_poly.pdbx_seq_one_letter_code
_entity_poly.pdbx_strand_id
1 'polypeptide(L)'
;MSDSESTWTLDDSARASNPGGTHIKPMVWLSQYPAWPIIWISLAVLMLLLAILVHWSLWIGFAVLLAMNWLYWRRVRDQFMYGAVNPAVIVSENPMLIAVLTDLSKGIGNFPVVKIIQKDLPEVEGRRWVPGTALATVSLYTRHRDDSMPRWADFDPRPLVCATDDASDIDAVTRSIPPESWDELAAAMKQVPRPFARGTFHLFKDA
;
A
#
# COMPACT_ATOMS: atom_id res chain seq x y z
N MET A 1 30.16 -11.63 1.67
CA MET A 1 29.19 -11.67 2.77
C MET A 1 27.86 -11.36 2.12
N SER A 2 27.05 -12.38 1.93
CA SER A 2 25.75 -12.29 1.27
C SER A 2 24.77 -11.75 2.29
N ASP A 3 24.36 -10.49 2.14
CA ASP A 3 23.24 -9.95 2.90
C ASP A 3 21.99 -10.73 2.50
N SER A 4 21.40 -11.38 3.50
CA SER A 4 20.12 -12.05 3.37
C SER A 4 19.04 -11.00 3.13
N GLU A 5 18.83 -10.70 1.87
CA GLU A 5 17.88 -9.71 1.41
C GLU A 5 16.45 -10.17 1.69
N SER A 6 15.80 -9.43 2.58
CA SER A 6 14.38 -9.57 2.77
C SER A 6 13.68 -9.29 1.44
N THR A 7 12.82 -10.18 0.99
CA THR A 7 11.95 -10.07 -0.20
C THR A 7 11.02 -8.85 -0.17
N TRP A 8 11.17 -7.98 0.81
CA TRP A 8 10.32 -6.84 1.09
C TRP A 8 11.16 -5.58 1.09
N THR A 9 10.95 -4.80 0.12
CA THR A 9 11.66 -3.60 -0.23
C THR A 9 11.47 -2.45 0.76
N LEU A 10 12.08 -2.57 1.92
CA LEU A 10 12.52 -1.45 2.72
C LEU A 10 14.02 -1.63 2.97
N ASP A 11 14.74 -1.77 1.89
CA ASP A 11 16.16 -1.47 1.86
C ASP A 11 16.32 0.06 1.97
N ASP A 12 17.29 0.53 2.73
CA ASP A 12 17.58 1.96 2.88
C ASP A 12 17.87 2.67 1.53
N SER A 13 18.22 1.90 0.50
CA SER A 13 18.37 2.37 -0.89
C SER A 13 17.05 2.56 -1.64
N ALA A 14 15.94 2.00 -1.15
CA ALA A 14 14.62 2.05 -1.78
C ALA A 14 13.68 3.08 -1.12
N ARG A 15 14.23 4.10 -0.45
CA ARG A 15 13.43 5.25 -0.04
C ARG A 15 12.87 5.92 -1.28
N ALA A 16 11.54 6.00 -1.33
CA ALA A 16 10.87 6.75 -2.37
C ALA A 16 11.39 8.19 -2.40
N SER A 17 11.57 8.73 -3.58
CA SER A 17 11.89 10.16 -3.76
C SER A 17 10.81 11.08 -3.18
N ASN A 18 9.57 10.57 -3.04
CA ASN A 18 8.44 11.24 -2.42
C ASN A 18 7.79 10.31 -1.37
N PRO A 19 8.34 10.22 -0.13
CA PRO A 19 7.80 9.35 0.91
C PRO A 19 6.50 9.91 1.50
N GLY A 20 5.61 9.01 1.92
CA GLY A 20 4.31 9.37 2.47
C GLY A 20 4.36 10.20 3.75
N GLY A 21 5.34 9.95 4.62
CA GLY A 21 5.55 10.71 5.86
C GLY A 21 4.35 10.70 6.84
N THR A 22 3.37 9.82 6.62
CA THR A 22 2.11 9.83 7.35
C THR A 22 2.09 8.81 8.46
N HIS A 23 1.61 9.24 9.64
CA HIS A 23 1.35 8.35 10.75
C HIS A 23 0.00 7.65 10.60
N ILE A 24 0.01 6.32 10.73
CA ILE A 24 -1.22 5.55 10.70
C ILE A 24 -2.03 5.74 11.99
N LYS A 25 -3.35 5.82 11.86
CA LYS A 25 -4.31 5.67 12.96
C LYS A 25 -4.79 4.22 13.02
N PRO A 26 -4.42 3.42 14.05
CA PRO A 26 -4.71 1.99 14.05
C PRO A 26 -6.19 1.65 13.91
N MET A 27 -7.09 2.47 14.44
CA MET A 27 -8.54 2.25 14.36
C MET A 27 -9.06 2.43 12.94
N VAL A 28 -8.55 3.44 12.19
CA VAL A 28 -8.89 3.65 10.78
C VAL A 28 -8.41 2.47 9.95
N TRP A 29 -7.15 2.04 10.18
CA TRP A 29 -6.62 0.86 9.49
C TRP A 29 -7.42 -0.41 9.77
N LEU A 30 -7.77 -0.67 11.03
CA LEU A 30 -8.55 -1.84 11.43
C LEU A 30 -9.93 -1.87 10.80
N SER A 31 -10.60 -0.72 10.63
CA SER A 31 -11.89 -0.66 9.95
C SER A 31 -11.78 -1.06 8.47
N GLN A 32 -10.64 -0.81 7.85
CA GLN A 32 -10.40 -1.05 6.43
C GLN A 32 -9.75 -2.40 6.13
N TYR A 33 -8.90 -2.90 7.03
CA TYR A 33 -8.12 -4.13 6.88
C TYR A 33 -8.16 -4.99 8.15
N PRO A 34 -9.37 -5.43 8.60
CA PRO A 34 -9.52 -6.11 9.89
C PRO A 34 -8.94 -7.52 9.93
N ALA A 35 -8.88 -8.22 8.80
CA ALA A 35 -8.65 -9.66 8.76
C ALA A 35 -7.35 -10.09 9.48
N TRP A 36 -6.21 -9.58 9.05
CA TRP A 36 -4.92 -9.99 9.62
C TRP A 36 -4.73 -9.59 11.09
N PRO A 37 -5.01 -8.33 11.51
CA PRO A 37 -4.93 -7.97 12.92
C PRO A 37 -5.82 -8.83 13.82
N ILE A 38 -7.07 -9.07 13.41
CA ILE A 38 -8.00 -9.90 14.19
C ILE A 38 -7.48 -11.34 14.29
N ILE A 39 -7.00 -11.93 13.19
CA ILE A 39 -6.45 -13.30 13.22
C ILE A 39 -5.27 -13.38 14.19
N TRP A 40 -4.30 -12.48 14.10
CA TRP A 40 -3.12 -12.50 14.97
C TRP A 40 -3.47 -12.31 16.44
N ILE A 41 -4.38 -11.37 16.76
CA ILE A 41 -4.82 -11.12 18.12
C ILE A 41 -5.59 -12.33 18.67
N SER A 42 -6.50 -12.90 17.88
CA SER A 42 -7.30 -14.07 18.31
C SER A 42 -6.41 -15.30 18.59
N LEU A 43 -5.42 -15.54 17.72
CA LEU A 43 -4.46 -16.62 17.92
C LEU A 43 -3.59 -16.39 19.16
N ALA A 44 -3.16 -15.15 19.40
CA ALA A 44 -2.37 -14.80 20.58
C ALA A 44 -3.18 -15.00 21.87
N VAL A 45 -4.45 -14.57 21.91
CA VAL A 45 -5.34 -14.80 23.05
C VAL A 45 -5.56 -16.30 23.28
N LEU A 46 -5.81 -17.08 22.23
CA LEU A 46 -5.96 -18.53 22.34
C LEU A 46 -4.68 -19.17 22.91
N MET A 47 -3.51 -18.81 22.40
CA MET A 47 -2.23 -19.34 22.90
C MET A 47 -1.97 -18.94 24.35
N LEU A 48 -2.33 -17.73 24.75
CA LEU A 48 -2.23 -17.28 26.13
C LEU A 48 -3.09 -18.15 27.06
N LEU A 49 -4.34 -18.41 26.70
CA LEU A 49 -5.24 -19.26 27.47
C LEU A 49 -4.70 -20.69 27.58
N LEU A 50 -4.23 -21.26 26.50
CA LEU A 50 -3.63 -22.60 26.50
C LEU A 50 -2.33 -22.66 27.32
N ALA A 51 -1.50 -21.61 27.29
CA ALA A 51 -0.29 -21.54 28.09
C ALA A 51 -0.58 -21.52 29.61
N ILE A 52 -1.68 -20.87 30.00
CA ILE A 52 -2.10 -20.83 31.43
C ILE A 52 -2.76 -22.13 31.85
N LEU A 53 -3.63 -22.71 31.01
CA LEU A 53 -4.51 -23.81 31.41
C LEU A 53 -3.93 -25.18 31.13
N VAL A 54 -3.03 -25.32 30.14
CA VAL A 54 -2.57 -26.62 29.64
C VAL A 54 -1.09 -26.85 29.90
N HIS A 55 -0.23 -26.05 29.33
CA HIS A 55 1.22 -26.28 29.44
C HIS A 55 2.06 -25.02 29.25
N TRP A 56 3.04 -24.86 30.14
CA TRP A 56 3.92 -23.66 30.14
C TRP A 56 4.71 -23.43 28.84
N SER A 57 5.05 -24.51 28.07
CA SER A 57 5.83 -24.36 26.83
C SER A 57 5.09 -23.54 25.76
N LEU A 58 3.75 -23.41 25.87
CA LEU A 58 2.93 -22.62 24.95
C LEU A 58 3.18 -21.09 25.07
N TRP A 59 3.86 -20.63 26.14
CA TRP A 59 4.35 -19.26 26.22
C TRP A 59 5.29 -18.88 25.06
N ILE A 60 6.05 -19.84 24.53
CA ILE A 60 6.89 -19.61 23.35
C ILE A 60 6.02 -19.28 22.14
N GLY A 61 4.96 -20.06 21.90
CA GLY A 61 4.00 -19.78 20.82
C GLY A 61 3.33 -18.42 20.97
N PHE A 62 2.91 -18.06 22.18
CA PHE A 62 2.37 -16.74 22.48
C PHE A 62 3.36 -15.62 22.15
N ALA A 63 4.62 -15.74 22.57
CA ALA A 63 5.66 -14.75 22.29
C ALA A 63 5.91 -14.61 20.78
N VAL A 64 5.92 -15.71 20.02
CA VAL A 64 6.04 -15.68 18.55
C VAL A 64 4.88 -14.93 17.92
N LEU A 65 3.63 -15.19 18.35
CA LEU A 65 2.47 -14.49 17.81
C LEU A 65 2.46 -12.99 18.12
N LEU A 66 2.94 -12.59 19.32
CA LEU A 66 3.14 -11.18 19.65
C LEU A 66 4.19 -10.53 18.74
N ALA A 67 5.32 -11.22 18.49
CA ALA A 67 6.35 -10.73 17.57
C ALA A 67 5.82 -10.58 16.14
N MET A 68 5.03 -11.53 15.65
CA MET A 68 4.38 -11.45 14.34
C MET A 68 3.39 -10.28 14.25
N ASN A 69 2.59 -10.07 15.30
CA ASN A 69 1.69 -8.91 15.37
C ASN A 69 2.47 -7.59 15.35
N TRP A 70 3.55 -7.48 16.12
CA TRP A 70 4.41 -6.30 16.12
C TRP A 70 5.05 -6.05 14.76
N LEU A 71 5.57 -7.09 14.07
CA LEU A 71 6.13 -7.00 12.72
C LEU A 71 5.08 -6.54 11.71
N TYR A 72 3.85 -7.04 11.82
CA TYR A 72 2.74 -6.58 10.98
C TYR A 72 2.52 -5.07 11.11
N TRP A 73 2.37 -4.56 12.35
CA TRP A 73 2.14 -3.14 12.58
C TRP A 73 3.34 -2.28 12.19
N ARG A 74 4.55 -2.77 12.44
CA ARG A 74 5.77 -2.10 11.97
C ARG A 74 5.74 -1.96 10.45
N ARG A 75 5.45 -3.04 9.73
CA ARG A 75 5.38 -3.03 8.28
C ARG A 75 4.32 -2.07 7.74
N VAL A 76 3.12 -2.06 8.31
CA VAL A 76 2.06 -1.12 7.92
C VAL A 76 2.52 0.32 8.15
N ARG A 77 3.10 0.61 9.32
CA ARG A 77 3.64 1.93 9.61
C ARG A 77 4.73 2.34 8.62
N ASP A 78 5.68 1.44 8.38
CA ASP A 78 6.82 1.71 7.49
C ASP A 78 6.34 1.95 6.04
N GLN A 79 5.27 1.27 5.60
CA GLN A 79 4.65 1.53 4.31
C GLN A 79 4.20 2.99 4.17
N PHE A 80 3.42 3.52 5.12
CA PHE A 80 2.90 4.87 5.03
C PHE A 80 3.93 5.95 5.37
N MET A 81 4.98 5.61 6.11
CA MET A 81 6.06 6.53 6.43
C MET A 81 7.08 6.66 5.28
N TYR A 82 7.43 5.56 4.62
CA TYR A 82 8.56 5.50 3.68
C TYR A 82 8.18 5.06 2.26
N GLY A 83 6.97 4.54 2.05
CA GLY A 83 6.49 4.11 0.75
C GLY A 83 6.30 5.28 -0.23
N ALA A 84 6.35 4.99 -1.51
CA ALA A 84 6.19 6.00 -2.56
C ALA A 84 4.75 6.53 -2.63
N VAL A 85 4.62 7.84 -2.63
CA VAL A 85 3.33 8.50 -2.87
C VAL A 85 3.07 8.57 -4.36
N ASN A 86 1.91 8.07 -4.76
CA ASN A 86 1.47 8.02 -6.14
C ASN A 86 0.10 8.68 -6.32
N PRO A 87 -0.13 9.35 -7.47
CA PRO A 87 -1.43 9.90 -7.81
C PRO A 87 -2.42 8.79 -8.12
N ALA A 88 -3.64 8.99 -7.68
CA ALA A 88 -4.74 8.08 -7.95
C ALA A 88 -6.04 8.83 -8.22
N VAL A 89 -6.95 8.19 -8.96
CA VAL A 89 -8.27 8.75 -9.28
C VAL A 89 -9.34 7.67 -9.15
N ILE A 90 -10.49 8.03 -8.61
CA ILE A 90 -11.66 7.16 -8.60
C ILE A 90 -12.23 7.09 -10.02
N VAL A 91 -12.42 5.89 -10.54
CA VAL A 91 -12.93 5.67 -11.91
C VAL A 91 -14.32 5.05 -11.95
N SER A 92 -14.78 4.48 -10.83
CA SER A 92 -16.14 3.92 -10.68
C SER A 92 -16.54 3.94 -9.21
N GLU A 93 -17.85 4.09 -8.93
CA GLU A 93 -18.40 3.99 -7.59
C GLU A 93 -18.93 2.59 -7.27
N ASN A 94 -19.50 1.90 -8.24
CA ASN A 94 -20.13 0.59 -8.05
C ASN A 94 -19.68 -0.42 -9.12
N PRO A 95 -18.72 -1.30 -8.82
CA PRO A 95 -17.89 -1.32 -7.61
C PRO A 95 -16.95 -0.11 -7.54
N MET A 96 -16.51 0.26 -6.34
CA MET A 96 -15.54 1.36 -6.20
C MET A 96 -14.19 0.91 -6.75
N LEU A 97 -13.76 1.56 -7.83
CA LEU A 97 -12.50 1.32 -8.52
C LEU A 97 -11.63 2.56 -8.46
N ILE A 98 -10.37 2.34 -8.14
CA ILE A 98 -9.36 3.39 -7.99
C ILE A 98 -8.20 3.06 -8.92
N ALA A 99 -7.90 3.95 -9.85
CA ALA A 99 -6.76 3.83 -10.75
C ALA A 99 -5.56 4.58 -10.14
N VAL A 100 -4.42 3.92 -10.09
CA VAL A 100 -3.17 4.44 -9.53
C VAL A 100 -2.09 4.35 -10.58
N LEU A 101 -1.39 5.46 -10.84
CA LEU A 101 -0.23 5.48 -11.73
C LEU A 101 1.06 5.42 -10.91
N THR A 102 2.02 4.65 -11.40
CA THR A 102 3.41 4.68 -10.91
C THR A 102 4.38 4.33 -12.04
N ASP A 103 5.66 4.60 -11.80
CA ASP A 103 6.77 4.07 -12.61
C ASP A 103 7.43 2.91 -11.84
N LEU A 104 7.56 1.76 -12.48
CA LEU A 104 8.22 0.58 -11.91
C LEU A 104 9.74 0.62 -12.06
N SER A 105 10.37 1.69 -12.55
CA SER A 105 11.82 1.76 -12.71
C SER A 105 12.56 1.60 -11.37
N LYS A 106 13.74 0.95 -11.42
CA LYS A 106 14.70 0.89 -10.31
C LYS A 106 15.76 2.02 -10.41
N GLY A 107 15.33 3.20 -10.85
CA GLY A 107 16.19 4.38 -11.01
C GLY A 107 16.63 4.69 -12.44
N ILE A 108 16.62 3.73 -13.36
CA ILE A 108 16.93 3.93 -14.79
C ILE A 108 15.82 3.27 -15.62
N GLY A 109 15.36 3.98 -16.64
CA GLY A 109 14.27 3.51 -17.49
C GLY A 109 12.98 4.27 -17.26
N ASN A 110 11.95 3.86 -17.99
CA ASN A 110 10.60 4.41 -17.89
C ASN A 110 9.61 3.26 -18.09
N PHE A 111 9.02 2.79 -16.99
CA PHE A 111 8.10 1.66 -16.96
C PHE A 111 6.77 2.07 -16.34
N PRO A 112 6.03 3.01 -16.96
CA PRO A 112 4.77 3.50 -16.41
C PRO A 112 3.72 2.40 -16.40
N VAL A 113 3.00 2.30 -15.29
CA VAL A 113 1.96 1.31 -15.09
C VAL A 113 0.76 1.93 -14.39
N VAL A 114 -0.43 1.59 -14.85
CA VAL A 114 -1.68 1.90 -14.15
C VAL A 114 -2.21 0.64 -13.49
N LYS A 115 -2.45 0.68 -12.20
CA LYS A 115 -3.12 -0.41 -11.47
C LYS A 115 -4.49 0.05 -11.01
N ILE A 116 -5.52 -0.69 -11.42
CA ILE A 116 -6.88 -0.47 -10.95
C ILE A 116 -7.15 -1.44 -9.81
N ILE A 117 -7.39 -0.89 -8.64
CA ILE A 117 -7.75 -1.65 -7.43
C ILE A 117 -9.24 -1.44 -7.13
N GLN A 118 -9.85 -2.47 -6.56
CA GLN A 118 -11.20 -2.37 -6.00
C GLN A 118 -11.08 -2.23 -4.49
N LYS A 119 -11.54 -1.09 -3.96
CA LYS A 119 -11.45 -0.81 -2.54
C LYS A 119 -12.49 0.24 -2.15
N ASP A 120 -13.35 -0.13 -1.21
CA ASP A 120 -14.26 0.82 -0.59
C ASP A 120 -13.44 1.74 0.34
N LEU A 121 -13.71 3.03 0.25
CA LEU A 121 -13.02 4.05 1.01
C LEU A 121 -13.82 4.42 2.26
N PRO A 122 -13.15 4.73 3.39
CA PRO A 122 -13.83 5.21 4.58
C PRO A 122 -14.44 6.59 4.33
N GLU A 123 -15.48 6.92 5.08
CA GLU A 123 -15.99 8.28 5.11
C GLU A 123 -14.96 9.21 5.75
N VAL A 124 -14.67 10.30 5.08
CA VAL A 124 -13.80 11.38 5.58
C VAL A 124 -14.60 12.68 5.50
N GLU A 125 -14.59 13.44 6.58
CA GLU A 125 -15.36 14.68 6.69
C GLU A 125 -15.04 15.63 5.53
N GLY A 126 -16.10 16.15 4.91
CA GLY A 126 -16.01 17.06 3.77
C GLY A 126 -15.64 16.43 2.43
N ARG A 127 -15.47 15.09 2.35
CA ARG A 127 -15.08 14.40 1.13
C ARG A 127 -16.20 13.52 0.58
N ARG A 128 -16.35 13.55 -0.75
CA ARG A 128 -17.21 12.61 -1.49
C ARG A 128 -16.35 11.81 -2.45
N TRP A 129 -16.56 10.50 -2.45
CA TRP A 129 -15.83 9.57 -3.30
C TRP A 129 -16.62 9.31 -4.59
N VAL A 130 -16.48 10.21 -5.55
CA VAL A 130 -17.14 10.12 -6.86
C VAL A 130 -16.10 9.95 -7.97
N PRO A 131 -16.48 9.41 -9.16
CA PRO A 131 -15.59 9.34 -10.29
C PRO A 131 -14.96 10.70 -10.63
N GLY A 132 -13.65 10.71 -10.84
CA GLY A 132 -12.85 11.92 -11.03
C GLY A 132 -12.24 12.50 -9.75
N THR A 133 -12.63 12.01 -8.55
CA THR A 133 -11.97 12.45 -7.31
C THR A 133 -10.52 11.99 -7.27
N ALA A 134 -9.61 12.95 -7.15
CA ALA A 134 -8.19 12.72 -6.97
C ALA A 134 -7.87 12.33 -5.52
N LEU A 135 -6.97 11.38 -5.32
CA LEU A 135 -6.50 10.94 -4.00
C LEU A 135 -5.04 10.49 -4.07
N ALA A 136 -4.35 10.59 -2.93
CA ALA A 136 -3.01 10.04 -2.78
C ALA A 136 -3.08 8.57 -2.36
N THR A 137 -2.17 7.76 -2.91
CA THR A 137 -1.92 6.39 -2.48
C THR A 137 -0.46 6.25 -2.09
N VAL A 138 -0.18 5.33 -1.16
CA VAL A 138 1.18 4.98 -0.78
C VAL A 138 1.46 3.55 -1.20
N SER A 139 2.52 3.34 -1.95
CA SER A 139 2.84 2.07 -2.58
C SER A 139 4.12 1.47 -2.03
N LEU A 140 4.11 0.14 -1.88
CA LEU A 140 5.31 -0.68 -1.78
C LEU A 140 5.51 -1.42 -3.09
N TYR A 141 6.78 -1.58 -3.48
CA TYR A 141 7.13 -2.29 -4.71
C TYR A 141 7.55 -3.72 -4.39
N THR A 142 7.19 -4.62 -5.29
CA THR A 142 7.56 -6.04 -5.22
C THR A 142 8.77 -6.28 -6.11
N ARG A 143 9.81 -6.91 -5.55
CA ARG A 143 11.03 -7.25 -6.29
C ARG A 143 10.73 -8.30 -7.38
N HIS A 144 11.38 -8.16 -8.52
CA HIS A 144 11.36 -9.20 -9.54
C HIS A 144 12.22 -10.40 -9.08
N ARG A 145 11.87 -11.62 -9.49
CA ARG A 145 12.68 -12.82 -9.18
C ARG A 145 14.10 -12.74 -9.77
N ASP A 146 14.21 -12.08 -10.91
CA ASP A 146 15.48 -11.76 -11.54
C ASP A 146 15.89 -10.34 -11.13
N ASP A 147 16.92 -10.24 -10.31
CA ASP A 147 17.44 -8.98 -9.79
C ASP A 147 18.11 -8.10 -10.86
N SER A 148 18.49 -8.70 -12.02
CA SER A 148 19.06 -7.96 -13.15
C SER A 148 18.02 -7.10 -13.89
N MET A 149 16.72 -7.33 -13.65
CA MET A 149 15.66 -6.55 -14.28
C MET A 149 15.69 -5.09 -13.80
N PRO A 150 15.66 -4.11 -14.73
CA PRO A 150 15.77 -2.69 -14.39
C PRO A 150 14.48 -2.13 -13.77
N ARG A 151 13.49 -2.97 -13.53
CA ARG A 151 12.18 -2.59 -12.99
C ARG A 151 11.72 -3.51 -11.87
N TRP A 152 10.80 -3.01 -11.06
CA TRP A 152 10.04 -3.78 -10.10
C TRP A 152 9.03 -4.70 -10.81
N ALA A 153 8.67 -5.82 -10.18
CA ALA A 153 7.70 -6.76 -10.73
C ALA A 153 6.26 -6.23 -10.67
N ASP A 154 5.92 -5.61 -9.55
CA ASP A 154 4.57 -5.08 -9.27
C ASP A 154 4.65 -4.07 -8.12
N PHE A 155 3.53 -3.43 -7.79
CA PHE A 155 3.38 -2.56 -6.63
C PHE A 155 2.03 -2.78 -5.95
N ASP A 156 1.98 -2.50 -4.64
CA ASP A 156 0.76 -2.61 -3.82
C ASP A 156 0.34 -1.22 -3.33
N PRO A 157 -0.54 -0.52 -4.07
CA PRO A 157 -1.00 0.80 -3.68
C PRO A 157 -2.07 0.71 -2.60
N ARG A 158 -1.93 1.54 -1.57
CA ARG A 158 -2.90 1.69 -0.48
C ARG A 158 -3.37 3.13 -0.42
N PRO A 159 -4.69 3.40 -0.54
CA PRO A 159 -5.20 4.75 -0.37
C PRO A 159 -4.82 5.33 0.99
N LEU A 160 -4.32 6.56 1.00
CA LEU A 160 -3.89 7.23 2.23
C LEU A 160 -5.01 7.33 3.25
N VAL A 161 -6.23 7.57 2.79
CA VAL A 161 -7.45 7.65 3.60
C VAL A 161 -7.80 6.36 4.35
N CYS A 162 -7.20 5.22 3.96
CA CYS A 162 -7.32 3.96 4.72
C CYS A 162 -6.38 3.89 5.93
N ALA A 163 -5.42 4.81 6.05
CA ALA A 163 -4.46 4.85 7.15
C ALA A 163 -4.75 5.98 8.14
N THR A 164 -5.33 7.08 7.68
CA THR A 164 -5.64 8.25 8.51
C THR A 164 -6.95 8.90 8.04
N ASP A 165 -7.70 9.46 8.98
CA ASP A 165 -8.86 10.31 8.76
C ASP A 165 -8.54 11.80 8.96
N ASP A 166 -7.26 12.13 9.19
CA ASP A 166 -6.80 13.50 9.35
C ASP A 166 -6.78 14.22 7.99
N ALA A 167 -7.74 15.12 7.79
CA ALA A 167 -7.88 15.85 6.54
C ALA A 167 -6.63 16.69 6.21
N SER A 168 -5.93 17.23 7.23
CA SER A 168 -4.74 18.05 7.03
C SER A 168 -3.56 17.22 6.52
N ASP A 169 -3.36 16.02 7.06
CA ASP A 169 -2.33 15.09 6.60
C ASP A 169 -2.62 14.61 5.18
N ILE A 170 -3.88 14.23 4.91
CA ILE A 170 -4.32 13.80 3.58
C ILE A 170 -4.08 14.90 2.54
N ASP A 171 -4.42 16.15 2.87
CA ASP A 171 -4.23 17.29 1.96
C ASP A 171 -2.75 17.63 1.78
N ALA A 172 -1.94 17.54 2.82
CA ALA A 172 -0.51 17.79 2.75
C ALA A 172 0.18 16.79 1.81
N VAL A 173 -0.10 15.49 1.98
CA VAL A 173 0.47 14.44 1.14
C VAL A 173 -0.07 14.54 -0.30
N THR A 174 -1.36 14.82 -0.49
CA THR A 174 -1.93 14.97 -1.84
C THR A 174 -1.29 16.16 -2.57
N ARG A 175 -1.01 17.26 -1.88
CA ARG A 175 -0.32 18.44 -2.45
C ARG A 175 1.17 18.21 -2.70
N SER A 176 1.80 17.22 -2.05
CA SER A 176 3.19 16.88 -2.30
C SER A 176 3.41 16.16 -3.63
N ILE A 177 2.34 15.64 -4.24
CA ILE A 177 2.40 15.02 -5.57
C ILE A 177 2.60 16.12 -6.62
N PRO A 178 3.67 16.04 -7.46
CA PRO A 178 3.91 17.02 -8.50
C PRO A 178 2.73 17.15 -9.47
N PRO A 179 2.41 18.37 -9.94
CA PRO A 179 1.33 18.57 -10.91
C PRO A 179 1.47 17.71 -12.17
N GLU A 180 2.69 17.51 -12.64
CA GLU A 180 3.02 16.70 -13.81
C GLU A 180 2.55 15.24 -13.65
N SER A 181 2.63 14.71 -12.44
CA SER A 181 2.19 13.33 -12.16
C SER A 181 0.67 13.15 -12.29
N TRP A 182 -0.11 14.22 -12.04
CA TRP A 182 -1.55 14.20 -12.28
C TRP A 182 -1.89 14.26 -13.78
N ASP A 183 -1.14 15.03 -14.55
CA ASP A 183 -1.26 15.10 -16.01
C ASP A 183 -0.87 13.77 -16.64
N GLU A 184 0.20 13.13 -16.14
CA GLU A 184 0.62 11.80 -16.56
C GLU A 184 -0.47 10.75 -16.26
N LEU A 185 -1.08 10.78 -15.07
CA LEU A 185 -2.19 9.89 -14.74
C LEU A 185 -3.37 10.10 -15.71
N ALA A 186 -3.73 11.36 -15.99
CA ALA A 186 -4.81 11.67 -16.91
C ALA A 186 -4.53 11.19 -18.35
N ALA A 187 -3.28 11.30 -18.79
CA ALA A 187 -2.83 10.78 -20.08
C ALA A 187 -2.80 9.24 -20.13
N ALA A 188 -2.31 8.61 -19.07
CA ALA A 188 -2.26 7.17 -18.90
C ALA A 188 -3.65 6.53 -18.93
N MET A 189 -4.63 7.16 -18.27
CA MET A 189 -6.01 6.70 -18.23
C MET A 189 -6.70 6.67 -19.60
N LYS A 190 -6.21 7.41 -20.60
CA LYS A 190 -6.71 7.32 -21.97
C LYS A 190 -6.30 6.03 -22.67
N GLN A 191 -5.25 5.37 -22.19
CA GLN A 191 -4.71 4.13 -22.76
C GLN A 191 -5.27 2.88 -22.06
N VAL A 192 -5.94 3.03 -20.92
CA VAL A 192 -6.56 1.93 -20.19
C VAL A 192 -7.88 1.53 -20.86
N PRO A 193 -8.10 0.24 -21.17
CA PRO A 193 -9.33 -0.24 -21.79
C PRO A 193 -10.59 0.07 -20.97
N ARG A 194 -11.69 0.34 -21.66
CA ARG A 194 -13.00 0.51 -21.04
C ARG A 194 -13.93 -0.65 -21.41
N PRO A 195 -14.83 -1.10 -20.54
CA PRO A 195 -15.09 -0.58 -19.18
C PRO A 195 -13.90 -0.87 -18.25
N PHE A 196 -13.68 0.01 -17.27
CA PHE A 196 -12.60 -0.17 -16.30
C PHE A 196 -12.83 -1.44 -15.46
N ALA A 197 -11.77 -2.24 -15.33
CA ALA A 197 -11.77 -3.45 -14.51
C ALA A 197 -10.52 -3.51 -13.65
N ARG A 198 -10.61 -4.22 -12.52
CA ARG A 198 -9.46 -4.49 -11.65
C ARG A 198 -8.35 -5.17 -12.44
N GLY A 199 -7.12 -4.67 -12.32
CA GLY A 199 -5.96 -5.24 -12.98
C GLY A 199 -4.78 -4.28 -13.04
N THR A 200 -3.67 -4.76 -13.60
CA THR A 200 -2.44 -3.99 -13.84
C THR A 200 -2.28 -3.81 -15.35
N PHE A 201 -2.11 -2.58 -15.79
CA PHE A 201 -2.01 -2.18 -17.18
C PHE A 201 -0.63 -1.56 -17.43
N HIS A 202 0.25 -2.31 -18.08
CA HIS A 202 1.58 -1.83 -18.46
C HIS A 202 1.44 -0.92 -19.68
N LEU A 203 1.99 0.29 -19.58
CA LEU A 203 1.97 1.30 -20.66
C LEU A 203 3.27 1.32 -21.46
N PHE A 204 4.13 0.35 -21.23
CA PHE A 204 5.39 0.11 -21.93
C PHE A 204 5.33 -1.28 -22.62
N LYS A 205 6.14 -1.44 -23.66
CA LYS A 205 6.35 -2.75 -24.27
C LYS A 205 7.55 -3.41 -23.61
N ASP A 206 7.40 -4.68 -23.22
CA ASP A 206 8.55 -5.50 -22.85
C ASP A 206 9.43 -5.69 -24.11
N ALA A 207 10.72 -5.39 -23.96
CA ALA A 207 11.71 -5.55 -25.02
C ALA A 207 12.15 -7.01 -25.13
#